data_9c3a8e019237ff61b00487835bedf9a1
#
_entry.id   9c3a8e019237ff61b00487835bedf9a1
#
_cell.length_a   1.000
_cell.length_b   1.000
_cell.length_c   1.000
_cell.angle_alpha   90.00
_cell.angle_beta   90.00
_cell.angle_gamma   90.00
#
_symmetry.space_group_name_H-M   'P 1'
#
loop_
_entity.id
_entity.type
_entity.pdbx_description
1 polymer ?
#
loop_
_entity_poly.entity_id
_entity_poly.type
_entity_poly.pdbx_seq_one_letter_code
_entity_poly.pdbx_strand_id
1 'polypeptide(L)'
;MDWTRGHIIGHGASAAVSIAVSRLSGDVFAVKSAELSRSEPLQREQRILSGLSSPHIIGYRGFDISRGVFNLLIEYAPDGSLSDAIRRGGGRLHEAAIRRYTQGIVKGLDYLHSRGIVHCDIKGSNVLLVRGAAKIADFGCAKARTESAIGGTPLFMAPEAARGEEQGTAADVWAVGCTVIEMASGRAPWRDAPETLRRIAFSGEAPEFPASLSEIGKDFLSKCLRVDPRERWTAEELLRHPFLSDVRDEKLAGDSDSPTSILDRGIWSSVEESSHDSIEMNFEEFYELCKNSRSEKWDWTERWMTIRDGESRFRSEEQSFFLLS
;
A
#
# COMPACT_ATOMS: atom_id res chain seq x y z
N MET A 1 27.05 -4.44 7.43
CA MET A 1 26.94 -3.01 7.83
C MET A 1 26.93 -2.92 9.35
N ASP A 2 27.52 -1.88 9.93
CA ASP A 2 27.53 -1.73 11.39
C ASP A 2 26.44 -0.70 11.79
N TRP A 3 25.34 -1.21 12.36
CA TRP A 3 24.18 -0.42 12.74
C TRP A 3 23.52 -0.98 13.99
N THR A 4 22.76 -0.12 14.69
CA THR A 4 22.01 -0.49 15.88
C THR A 4 20.52 -0.37 15.59
N ARG A 5 19.76 -1.42 15.91
CA ARG A 5 18.29 -1.44 15.80
C ARG A 5 17.69 -0.64 16.95
N GLY A 6 16.77 0.25 16.64
CA GLY A 6 15.91 0.95 17.59
C GLY A 6 14.55 0.26 17.76
N HIS A 7 13.54 1.05 18.13
CA HIS A 7 12.18 0.56 18.34
C HIS A 7 11.47 0.23 17.02
N ILE A 8 10.45 -0.60 17.12
CA ILE A 8 9.56 -0.93 16.00
C ILE A 8 8.67 0.28 15.71
N ILE A 9 8.55 0.65 14.44
CA ILE A 9 7.75 1.79 13.95
C ILE A 9 6.58 1.34 13.06
N GLY A 10 6.50 0.04 12.73
CA GLY A 10 5.40 -0.51 11.94
C GLY A 10 5.50 -2.03 11.79
N HIS A 11 4.38 -2.62 11.46
CA HIS A 11 4.27 -4.02 11.06
C HIS A 11 3.61 -4.07 9.69
N GLY A 12 4.25 -4.73 8.72
CA GLY A 12 3.65 -5.13 7.46
C GLY A 12 3.18 -6.59 7.54
N ALA A 13 2.47 -7.05 6.53
CA ALA A 13 1.96 -8.42 6.47
C ALA A 13 3.07 -9.48 6.59
N SER A 14 4.26 -9.21 6.02
CA SER A 14 5.38 -10.16 5.97
C SER A 14 6.64 -9.70 6.70
N ALA A 15 6.68 -8.47 7.24
CA ALA A 15 7.89 -7.90 7.82
C ALA A 15 7.60 -6.88 8.92
N ALA A 16 8.43 -6.85 9.96
CA ALA A 16 8.45 -5.79 10.96
C ALA A 16 9.38 -4.65 10.49
N VAL A 17 8.97 -3.40 10.73
CA VAL A 17 9.76 -2.21 10.40
C VAL A 17 10.27 -1.57 11.69
N SER A 18 11.59 -1.38 11.79
CA SER A 18 12.24 -0.72 12.92
C SER A 18 13.02 0.50 12.45
N ILE A 19 13.15 1.49 13.31
CA ILE A 19 14.17 2.53 13.12
C ILE A 19 15.55 1.93 13.38
N ALA A 20 16.59 2.43 12.72
CA ALA A 20 17.96 2.04 12.95
C ALA A 20 18.91 3.22 12.78
N VAL A 21 20.09 3.12 13.39
CA VAL A 21 21.14 4.14 13.34
C VAL A 21 22.45 3.50 12.93
N SER A 22 23.11 4.06 11.93
CA SER A 22 24.47 3.69 11.54
C SER A 22 25.44 4.05 12.65
N ARG A 23 26.26 3.11 13.09
CA ARG A 23 27.29 3.36 14.11
C ARG A 23 28.44 4.20 13.58
N LEU A 24 28.65 4.17 12.25
CA LEU A 24 29.76 4.88 11.62
C LEU A 24 29.41 6.35 11.32
N SER A 25 28.23 6.60 10.73
CA SER A 25 27.84 7.96 10.29
C SER A 25 26.82 8.64 11.19
N GLY A 26 26.15 7.92 12.10
CA GLY A 26 25.01 8.44 12.87
C GLY A 26 23.72 8.57 12.07
N ASP A 27 23.71 8.20 10.79
CA ASP A 27 22.54 8.31 9.94
C ASP A 27 21.39 7.42 10.43
N VAL A 28 20.21 8.00 10.42
CA VAL A 28 18.96 7.31 10.76
C VAL A 28 18.33 6.73 9.49
N PHE A 29 17.88 5.49 9.55
CA PHE A 29 17.19 4.78 8.46
C PHE A 29 16.15 3.80 9.00
N ALA A 30 15.31 3.26 8.13
CA ALA A 30 14.34 2.22 8.48
C ALA A 30 14.84 0.85 8.02
N VAL A 31 14.48 -0.20 8.77
CA VAL A 31 14.83 -1.58 8.47
C VAL A 31 13.58 -2.43 8.47
N LYS A 32 13.21 -2.96 7.29
CA LYS A 32 12.19 -4.01 7.15
C LYS A 32 12.86 -5.36 7.37
N SER A 33 12.32 -6.19 8.26
CA SER A 33 12.94 -7.44 8.69
C SER A 33 11.96 -8.60 8.62
N ALA A 34 12.39 -9.70 8.04
CA ALA A 34 11.65 -10.95 7.99
C ALA A 34 12.59 -12.15 8.28
N GLU A 35 12.07 -13.23 8.85
CA GLU A 35 12.81 -14.47 8.94
C GLU A 35 13.24 -14.95 7.55
N LEU A 36 14.46 -15.44 7.42
CA LEU A 36 15.02 -15.81 6.12
C LEU A 36 14.16 -16.85 5.38
N SER A 37 13.54 -17.76 6.12
CA SER A 37 12.61 -18.78 5.61
C SER A 37 11.34 -18.21 4.97
N ARG A 38 10.96 -16.97 5.33
CA ARG A 38 9.74 -16.27 4.87
C ARG A 38 10.06 -14.93 4.20
N SER A 39 11.32 -14.69 3.84
CA SER A 39 11.78 -13.38 3.35
C SER A 39 11.70 -13.20 1.84
N GLU A 40 11.17 -14.15 1.09
CA GLU A 40 11.12 -14.07 -0.38
C GLU A 40 10.43 -12.80 -0.89
N PRO A 41 9.26 -12.35 -0.36
CA PRO A 41 8.64 -11.09 -0.77
C PRO A 41 9.55 -9.88 -0.51
N LEU A 42 10.23 -9.86 0.65
CA LEU A 42 11.15 -8.79 1.01
C LEU A 42 12.42 -8.79 0.16
N GLN A 43 12.92 -9.97 -0.23
CA GLN A 43 14.03 -10.10 -1.17
C GLN A 43 13.65 -9.65 -2.59
N ARG A 44 12.40 -9.91 -3.01
CA ARG A 44 11.85 -9.38 -4.27
C ARG A 44 11.78 -7.86 -4.25
N GLU A 45 11.25 -7.29 -3.17
CA GLU A 45 11.24 -5.85 -2.94
C GLU A 45 12.66 -5.27 -3.02
N GLN A 46 13.63 -5.90 -2.37
CA GLN A 46 15.03 -5.48 -2.39
C GLN A 46 15.60 -5.48 -3.82
N ARG A 47 15.37 -6.53 -4.61
CA ARG A 47 15.86 -6.61 -6.00
C ARG A 47 15.32 -5.47 -6.87
N ILE A 48 14.03 -5.16 -6.75
CA ILE A 48 13.40 -4.08 -7.51
C ILE A 48 13.95 -2.73 -7.03
N LEU A 49 13.88 -2.48 -5.72
CA LEU A 49 14.21 -1.19 -5.14
C LEU A 49 15.70 -0.83 -5.31
N SER A 50 16.60 -1.81 -5.34
CA SER A 50 18.04 -1.58 -5.53
C SER A 50 18.40 -0.98 -6.89
N GLY A 51 17.55 -1.17 -7.92
CA GLY A 51 17.71 -0.59 -9.25
C GLY A 51 17.04 0.78 -9.43
N LEU A 52 16.40 1.33 -8.39
CA LEU A 52 15.64 2.57 -8.47
C LEU A 52 16.36 3.73 -7.78
N SER A 53 16.33 4.89 -8.43
CA SER A 53 16.84 6.16 -7.87
C SER A 53 15.96 7.30 -8.36
N SER A 54 15.07 7.80 -7.49
CA SER A 54 14.16 8.90 -7.78
C SER A 54 13.80 9.64 -6.49
N PRO A 55 13.62 10.97 -6.51
CA PRO A 55 13.16 11.71 -5.34
C PRO A 55 11.73 11.34 -4.92
N HIS A 56 10.97 10.65 -5.76
CA HIS A 56 9.58 10.23 -5.54
C HIS A 56 9.44 8.73 -5.17
N ILE A 57 10.58 8.04 -5.00
CA ILE A 57 10.65 6.66 -4.54
C ILE A 57 11.43 6.64 -3.23
N ILE A 58 11.03 5.77 -2.30
CA ILE A 58 11.77 5.60 -1.04
C ILE A 58 13.21 5.14 -1.32
N GLY A 59 14.18 5.76 -0.68
CA GLY A 59 15.60 5.49 -0.96
C GLY A 59 16.04 4.12 -0.47
N TYR A 60 16.64 3.32 -1.34
CA TYR A 60 17.34 2.09 -0.99
C TYR A 60 18.69 2.40 -0.33
N ARG A 61 19.01 1.72 0.78
CA ARG A 61 20.29 1.89 1.50
C ARG A 61 21.12 0.63 1.59
N GLY A 62 20.55 -0.52 1.24
CA GLY A 62 21.25 -1.81 1.26
C GLY A 62 20.40 -2.91 1.88
N PHE A 63 21.03 -4.05 2.12
CA PHE A 63 20.45 -5.16 2.85
C PHE A 63 21.52 -5.85 3.71
N ASP A 64 21.06 -6.61 4.70
CA ASP A 64 21.91 -7.40 5.59
C ASP A 64 21.21 -8.73 5.92
N ILE A 65 21.98 -9.78 6.07
CA ILE A 65 21.48 -11.07 6.54
C ILE A 65 22.23 -11.41 7.82
N SER A 66 21.53 -11.43 8.93
CA SER A 66 22.14 -11.74 10.21
C SER A 66 21.21 -12.57 11.08
N ARG A 67 21.78 -13.60 11.74
CA ARG A 67 21.06 -14.48 12.68
C ARG A 67 19.77 -15.10 12.09
N GLY A 68 19.78 -15.46 10.80
CA GLY A 68 18.62 -16.04 10.14
C GLY A 68 17.50 -15.04 9.78
N VAL A 69 17.78 -13.73 9.85
CA VAL A 69 16.86 -12.65 9.51
C VAL A 69 17.40 -11.90 8.29
N PHE A 70 16.54 -11.69 7.30
CA PHE A 70 16.79 -10.79 6.17
C PHE A 70 16.34 -9.37 6.55
N ASN A 71 17.21 -8.39 6.38
CA ASN A 71 17.00 -7.00 6.71
C ASN A 71 17.15 -6.14 5.45
N LEU A 72 16.10 -5.50 5.01
CA LEU A 72 16.12 -4.48 3.95
C LEU A 72 16.24 -3.10 4.59
N LEU A 73 17.27 -2.36 4.22
CA LEU A 73 17.57 -1.02 4.73
C LEU A 73 17.06 0.02 3.73
N ILE A 74 16.20 0.92 4.20
CA ILE A 74 15.56 1.96 3.39
C ILE A 74 15.63 3.32 4.08
N GLU A 75 15.38 4.37 3.33
CA GLU A 75 15.24 5.74 3.84
C GLU A 75 14.19 5.79 4.96
N TYR A 76 14.49 6.49 6.04
CA TYR A 76 13.52 6.75 7.11
C TYR A 76 12.58 7.88 6.73
N ALA A 77 11.31 7.68 6.93
CA ALA A 77 10.25 8.66 6.68
C ALA A 77 9.72 9.20 8.03
N PRO A 78 10.22 10.31 8.51
CA PRO A 78 9.85 10.85 9.84
C PRO A 78 8.40 11.31 9.90
N ASP A 79 7.83 11.69 8.76
CA ASP A 79 6.44 12.17 8.68
C ASP A 79 5.41 11.03 8.58
N GLY A 80 5.88 9.77 8.60
CA GLY A 80 5.04 8.57 8.51
C GLY A 80 4.46 8.34 7.11
N SER A 81 3.35 7.62 7.03
CA SER A 81 2.62 7.33 5.78
C SER A 81 1.60 8.43 5.44
N LEU A 82 1.11 8.41 4.22
CA LEU A 82 0.01 9.27 3.79
C LEU A 82 -1.29 8.95 4.56
N SER A 83 -1.54 7.68 4.90
CA SER A 83 -2.66 7.30 5.79
C SER A 83 -2.49 7.89 7.20
N ASP A 84 -1.25 8.02 7.71
CA ASP A 84 -1.00 8.72 8.98
C ASP A 84 -1.29 10.22 8.86
N ALA A 85 -0.94 10.84 7.74
CA ALA A 85 -1.26 12.25 7.50
C ALA A 85 -2.77 12.49 7.43
N ILE A 86 -3.53 11.59 6.79
CA ILE A 86 -4.99 11.63 6.75
C ILE A 86 -5.57 11.58 8.18
N ARG A 87 -5.10 10.65 9.01
CA ARG A 87 -5.53 10.54 10.42
C ARG A 87 -5.20 11.79 11.22
N ARG A 88 -3.99 12.32 11.10
CA ARG A 88 -3.58 13.58 11.78
C ARG A 88 -4.38 14.79 11.30
N GLY A 89 -4.80 14.80 10.04
CA GLY A 89 -5.63 15.85 9.43
C GLY A 89 -7.12 15.79 9.81
N GLY A 90 -7.51 15.00 10.81
CA GLY A 90 -8.90 14.85 11.21
C GLY A 90 -9.72 13.96 10.28
N GLY A 91 -9.08 13.00 9.64
CA GLY A 91 -9.71 12.00 8.78
C GLY A 91 -9.79 12.38 7.29
N ARG A 92 -9.31 13.56 6.90
CA ARG A 92 -9.23 13.98 5.49
C ARG A 92 -8.18 15.07 5.30
N LEU A 93 -7.74 15.27 4.06
CA LEU A 93 -6.80 16.31 3.70
C LEU A 93 -7.49 17.44 2.93
N HIS A 94 -6.95 18.64 3.03
CA HIS A 94 -7.32 19.76 2.17
C HIS A 94 -6.82 19.54 0.74
N GLU A 95 -7.55 20.03 -0.24
CA GLU A 95 -7.25 19.79 -1.66
C GLU A 95 -5.84 20.22 -2.08
N ALA A 96 -5.30 21.29 -1.52
CA ALA A 96 -3.92 21.70 -1.79
C ALA A 96 -2.89 20.62 -1.39
N ALA A 97 -3.08 19.95 -0.24
CA ALA A 97 -2.25 18.83 0.18
C ALA A 97 -2.47 17.59 -0.71
N ILE A 98 -3.73 17.31 -1.09
CA ILE A 98 -4.08 16.23 -2.02
C ILE A 98 -3.34 16.42 -3.34
N ARG A 99 -3.40 17.60 -3.94
CA ARG A 99 -2.69 17.95 -5.19
C ARG A 99 -1.19 17.69 -5.07
N ARG A 100 -0.55 18.20 -4.01
CA ARG A 100 0.88 18.04 -3.78
C ARG A 100 1.30 16.59 -3.64
N TYR A 101 0.59 15.81 -2.82
CA TYR A 101 0.93 14.40 -2.63
C TYR A 101 0.64 13.57 -3.89
N THR A 102 -0.48 13.85 -4.56
CA THR A 102 -0.82 13.19 -5.84
C THR A 102 0.26 13.47 -6.90
N GLN A 103 0.76 14.70 -7.00
CA GLN A 103 1.83 15.04 -7.94
C GLN A 103 3.09 14.20 -7.65
N GLY A 104 3.48 14.05 -6.38
CA GLY A 104 4.63 13.21 -6.00
C GLY A 104 4.43 11.74 -6.37
N ILE A 105 3.24 11.19 -6.11
CA ILE A 105 2.88 9.81 -6.46
C ILE A 105 2.94 9.63 -7.98
N VAL A 106 2.31 10.50 -8.76
CA VAL A 106 2.26 10.38 -10.23
C VAL A 106 3.66 10.53 -10.83
N LYS A 107 4.53 11.43 -10.33
CA LYS A 107 5.96 11.51 -10.73
C LYS A 107 6.72 10.21 -10.43
N GLY A 108 6.43 9.59 -9.29
CA GLY A 108 7.00 8.28 -8.94
C GLY A 108 6.54 7.17 -9.89
N LEU A 109 5.25 7.14 -10.23
CA LEU A 109 4.71 6.18 -11.19
C LEU A 109 5.23 6.38 -12.61
N ASP A 110 5.32 7.61 -13.09
CA ASP A 110 5.90 7.91 -14.40
C ASP A 110 7.34 7.38 -14.50
N TYR A 111 8.13 7.58 -13.45
CA TYR A 111 9.47 7.00 -13.33
C TYR A 111 9.48 5.47 -13.37
N LEU A 112 8.56 4.78 -12.65
CA LEU A 112 8.46 3.31 -12.64
C LEU A 112 7.99 2.77 -13.99
N HIS A 113 6.94 3.36 -14.54
CA HIS A 113 6.32 2.94 -15.80
C HIS A 113 7.27 3.09 -16.99
N SER A 114 8.09 4.17 -17.03
CA SER A 114 9.14 4.34 -18.03
C SER A 114 10.23 3.25 -17.98
N ARG A 115 10.34 2.55 -16.85
CA ARG A 115 11.26 1.40 -16.66
C ARG A 115 10.57 0.04 -16.83
N GLY A 116 9.31 0.03 -17.24
CA GLY A 116 8.54 -1.19 -17.39
C GLY A 116 8.19 -1.88 -16.06
N ILE A 117 8.13 -1.12 -14.96
CA ILE A 117 7.77 -1.62 -13.62
C ILE A 117 6.35 -1.16 -13.30
N VAL A 118 5.51 -2.09 -12.82
CA VAL A 118 4.16 -1.85 -12.30
C VAL A 118 4.22 -2.06 -10.78
N HIS A 119 3.70 -1.10 -10.01
CA HIS A 119 3.78 -1.15 -8.53
C HIS A 119 2.74 -2.11 -7.93
N CYS A 120 1.56 -2.17 -8.50
CA CYS A 120 0.43 -3.05 -8.16
C CYS A 120 -0.27 -2.79 -6.81
N ASP A 121 0.29 -1.99 -5.89
CA ASP A 121 -0.32 -1.73 -4.56
C ASP A 121 -0.18 -0.27 -4.11
N ILE A 122 -0.60 0.68 -4.96
CA ILE A 122 -0.65 2.10 -4.60
C ILE A 122 -1.84 2.35 -3.66
N LYS A 123 -1.56 2.87 -2.47
CA LYS A 123 -2.52 3.27 -1.43
C LYS A 123 -1.85 4.18 -0.40
N GLY A 124 -2.61 4.83 0.44
CA GLY A 124 -2.06 5.79 1.42
C GLY A 124 -1.04 5.20 2.38
N SER A 125 -1.16 3.94 2.78
CA SER A 125 -0.17 3.28 3.67
C SER A 125 1.17 2.98 2.98
N ASN A 126 1.19 2.85 1.64
CA ASN A 126 2.38 2.56 0.83
C ASN A 126 3.02 3.82 0.22
N VAL A 127 2.51 4.99 0.58
CA VAL A 127 3.11 6.30 0.26
C VAL A 127 3.66 6.89 1.54
N LEU A 128 4.97 7.04 1.62
CA LEU A 128 5.66 7.61 2.78
C LEU A 128 5.94 9.10 2.56
N LEU A 129 5.92 9.84 3.65
CA LEU A 129 6.15 11.28 3.64
C LEU A 129 7.53 11.59 4.22
N VAL A 130 8.35 12.29 3.45
CA VAL A 130 9.70 12.70 3.83
C VAL A 130 9.81 14.21 3.62
N ARG A 131 9.89 14.96 4.70
CA ARG A 131 9.94 16.44 4.65
C ARG A 131 8.82 17.04 3.80
N GLY A 132 7.60 16.52 3.99
CA GLY A 132 6.42 16.95 3.27
C GLY A 132 6.33 16.49 1.80
N ALA A 133 7.28 15.74 1.26
CA ALA A 133 7.22 15.14 -0.06
C ALA A 133 6.70 13.71 0.00
N ALA A 134 5.83 13.33 -0.94
CA ALA A 134 5.33 11.97 -1.08
C ALA A 134 6.32 11.11 -1.86
N LYS A 135 6.63 9.92 -1.33
CA LYS A 135 7.49 8.89 -1.94
C LYS A 135 6.77 7.55 -1.96
N ILE A 136 6.77 6.88 -3.10
CA ILE A 136 6.23 5.52 -3.23
C ILE A 136 7.16 4.56 -2.49
N ALA A 137 6.59 3.65 -1.71
CA ALA A 137 7.27 2.64 -0.92
C ALA A 137 6.51 1.31 -0.99
N ASP A 138 7.10 0.25 -0.43
CA ASP A 138 6.55 -1.10 -0.40
C ASP A 138 6.39 -1.74 -1.80
N PHE A 139 7.50 -2.27 -2.30
CA PHE A 139 7.57 -2.91 -3.61
C PHE A 139 7.31 -4.43 -3.56
N GLY A 140 6.70 -4.94 -2.49
CA GLY A 140 6.42 -6.37 -2.32
C GLY A 140 5.52 -6.96 -3.41
N CYS A 141 4.57 -6.17 -3.92
CA CYS A 141 3.68 -6.54 -5.03
C CYS A 141 4.21 -6.10 -6.40
N ALA A 142 5.28 -5.29 -6.45
CA ALA A 142 5.76 -4.73 -7.71
C ALA A 142 6.33 -5.81 -8.64
N LYS A 143 6.18 -5.60 -9.94
CA LYS A 143 6.57 -6.56 -10.98
C LYS A 143 7.04 -5.89 -12.25
N ALA A 144 7.75 -6.65 -13.10
CA ALA A 144 7.97 -6.24 -14.48
C ALA A 144 6.63 -6.26 -15.24
N ARG A 145 6.45 -5.34 -16.19
CA ARG A 145 5.24 -5.26 -17.02
C ARG A 145 4.90 -6.56 -17.75
N THR A 146 5.90 -7.37 -18.03
CA THR A 146 5.77 -8.65 -18.73
C THR A 146 5.36 -9.82 -17.81
N GLU A 147 5.33 -9.62 -16.50
CA GLU A 147 4.93 -10.64 -15.54
C GLU A 147 3.40 -10.68 -15.38
N SER A 148 2.82 -11.86 -15.36
CA SER A 148 1.36 -12.08 -15.26
C SER A 148 0.84 -12.09 -13.81
N ALA A 149 1.72 -12.03 -12.81
CA ALA A 149 1.30 -12.02 -11.41
C ALA A 149 0.33 -10.87 -11.12
N ILE A 150 -0.68 -11.12 -10.30
CA ILE A 150 -1.66 -10.14 -9.84
C ILE A 150 -1.50 -10.00 -8.33
N GLY A 151 -1.46 -8.77 -7.85
CA GLY A 151 -1.29 -8.47 -6.44
C GLY A 151 -1.93 -7.16 -6.06
N GLY A 152 -1.86 -6.82 -4.77
CA GLY A 152 -2.32 -5.55 -4.25
C GLY A 152 -3.49 -5.67 -3.27
N THR A 153 -4.00 -4.52 -2.84
CA THR A 153 -5.06 -4.40 -1.85
C THR A 153 -6.43 -4.37 -2.53
N PRO A 154 -7.35 -5.28 -2.20
CA PRO A 154 -8.64 -5.44 -2.90
C PRO A 154 -9.42 -4.14 -3.14
N LEU A 155 -9.54 -3.27 -2.13
CA LEU A 155 -10.31 -2.03 -2.23
C LEU A 155 -9.69 -0.96 -3.15
N PHE A 156 -8.44 -1.15 -3.57
CA PHE A 156 -7.71 -0.25 -4.49
C PHE A 156 -7.48 -0.90 -5.86
N MET A 157 -7.86 -2.18 -6.03
CA MET A 157 -7.70 -2.90 -7.27
C MET A 157 -8.50 -2.30 -8.42
N ALA A 158 -7.90 -2.31 -9.59
CA ALA A 158 -8.58 -1.98 -10.83
C ALA A 158 -9.49 -3.13 -11.29
N PRO A 159 -10.57 -2.84 -12.05
CA PRO A 159 -11.53 -3.85 -12.49
C PRO A 159 -10.90 -5.03 -13.25
N GLU A 160 -9.94 -4.77 -14.13
CA GLU A 160 -9.22 -5.81 -14.87
C GLU A 160 -8.42 -6.72 -13.94
N ALA A 161 -7.72 -6.15 -12.94
CA ALA A 161 -6.98 -6.93 -11.94
C ALA A 161 -7.94 -7.76 -11.07
N ALA A 162 -9.07 -7.19 -10.67
CA ALA A 162 -10.10 -7.89 -9.91
C ALA A 162 -10.77 -9.04 -10.70
N ARG A 163 -10.76 -8.99 -12.06
CA ARG A 163 -11.22 -10.07 -12.94
C ARG A 163 -10.15 -11.14 -13.20
N GLY A 164 -8.92 -10.95 -12.72
CA GLY A 164 -7.81 -11.85 -13.02
C GLY A 164 -7.17 -11.62 -14.40
N GLU A 165 -7.43 -10.46 -15.01
CA GLU A 165 -6.84 -10.05 -16.28
C GLU A 165 -5.46 -9.41 -16.07
N GLU A 166 -4.80 -8.97 -17.16
CA GLU A 166 -3.49 -8.36 -17.09
C GLU A 166 -3.51 -7.07 -16.23
N GLN A 167 -2.76 -7.10 -15.14
CA GLN A 167 -2.53 -5.93 -14.28
C GLN A 167 -1.32 -5.15 -14.80
N GLY A 168 -1.56 -4.15 -15.63
CA GLY A 168 -0.55 -3.27 -16.22
C GLY A 168 -0.44 -1.91 -15.51
N THR A 169 0.28 -0.97 -16.15
CA THR A 169 0.48 0.41 -15.65
C THR A 169 -0.83 1.18 -15.44
N ALA A 170 -1.87 0.87 -16.22
CA ALA A 170 -3.20 1.45 -16.05
C ALA A 170 -3.86 1.07 -14.71
N ALA A 171 -3.50 -0.07 -14.12
CA ALA A 171 -4.00 -0.46 -12.81
C ALA A 171 -3.42 0.43 -11.69
N ASP A 172 -2.14 0.85 -11.80
CA ASP A 172 -1.55 1.82 -10.86
C ASP A 172 -2.25 3.19 -10.97
N VAL A 173 -2.64 3.60 -12.18
CA VAL A 173 -3.39 4.86 -12.38
C VAL A 173 -4.77 4.80 -11.71
N TRP A 174 -5.47 3.67 -11.83
CA TRP A 174 -6.72 3.47 -11.07
C TRP A 174 -6.48 3.60 -9.57
N ALA A 175 -5.44 2.97 -9.04
CA ALA A 175 -5.08 3.02 -7.62
C ALA A 175 -4.71 4.45 -7.16
N VAL A 176 -4.13 5.30 -8.04
CA VAL A 176 -3.97 6.74 -7.76
C VAL A 176 -5.33 7.40 -7.54
N GLY A 177 -6.30 7.17 -8.42
CA GLY A 177 -7.66 7.71 -8.26
C GLY A 177 -8.28 7.27 -6.92
N CYS A 178 -8.14 6.00 -6.58
CA CYS A 178 -8.56 5.45 -5.29
C CYS A 178 -7.88 6.14 -4.10
N THR A 179 -6.58 6.39 -4.20
CA THR A 179 -5.79 7.08 -3.15
C THR A 179 -6.20 8.56 -3.02
N VAL A 180 -6.55 9.24 -4.12
CA VAL A 180 -7.12 10.60 -4.06
C VAL A 180 -8.46 10.61 -3.33
N ILE A 181 -9.33 9.63 -3.57
CA ILE A 181 -10.58 9.47 -2.83
C ILE A 181 -10.30 9.23 -1.34
N GLU A 182 -9.34 8.36 -1.00
CA GLU A 182 -8.90 8.10 0.38
C GLU A 182 -8.46 9.40 1.07
N MET A 183 -7.63 10.22 0.42
CA MET A 183 -7.19 11.51 0.96
C MET A 183 -8.33 12.49 1.19
N ALA A 184 -9.31 12.54 0.29
CA ALA A 184 -10.41 13.50 0.34
C ALA A 184 -11.54 13.10 1.30
N SER A 185 -11.74 11.78 1.52
CA SER A 185 -12.83 11.24 2.32
C SER A 185 -12.39 10.64 3.66
N GLY A 186 -11.10 10.28 3.78
CA GLY A 186 -10.55 9.52 4.92
C GLY A 186 -10.96 8.06 4.95
N ARG A 187 -11.51 7.56 3.86
CA ARG A 187 -11.99 6.18 3.74
C ARG A 187 -11.51 5.57 2.44
N ALA A 188 -11.41 4.24 2.42
CA ALA A 188 -11.20 3.51 1.17
C ALA A 188 -12.32 3.84 0.15
N PRO A 189 -12.02 3.80 -1.17
CA PRO A 189 -12.97 4.20 -2.22
C PRO A 189 -14.24 3.34 -2.26
N TRP A 190 -14.14 2.12 -1.75
CA TRP A 190 -15.24 1.19 -1.63
C TRP A 190 -15.48 0.84 -0.16
N ARG A 191 -16.72 0.47 0.18
CA ARG A 191 -17.01 -0.12 1.50
C ARG A 191 -16.39 -1.51 1.56
N ASP A 192 -15.77 -1.82 2.69
CA ASP A 192 -15.27 -3.17 2.94
C ASP A 192 -16.47 -4.11 3.16
N ALA A 193 -16.75 -4.93 2.17
CA ALA A 193 -17.82 -5.91 2.17
C ALA A 193 -17.41 -7.10 1.27
N PRO A 194 -17.86 -8.32 1.58
CA PRO A 194 -17.50 -9.53 0.81
C PRO A 194 -17.79 -9.41 -0.69
N GLU A 195 -18.84 -8.67 -1.07
CA GLU A 195 -19.22 -8.49 -2.47
C GLU A 195 -18.43 -7.39 -3.19
N THR A 196 -17.63 -6.61 -2.47
CA THR A 196 -16.98 -5.42 -3.03
C THR A 196 -16.06 -5.76 -4.19
N LEU A 197 -15.25 -6.80 -4.06
CA LEU A 197 -14.34 -7.18 -5.13
C LEU A 197 -15.10 -7.67 -6.37
N ARG A 198 -16.22 -8.39 -6.19
CA ARG A 198 -17.11 -8.76 -7.29
C ARG A 198 -17.75 -7.54 -7.95
N ARG A 199 -18.13 -6.54 -7.14
CA ARG A 199 -18.66 -5.27 -7.64
C ARG A 199 -17.60 -4.55 -8.48
N ILE A 200 -16.37 -4.39 -7.98
CA ILE A 200 -15.26 -3.80 -8.73
C ILE A 200 -15.06 -4.54 -10.06
N ALA A 201 -15.04 -5.87 -10.04
CA ALA A 201 -14.77 -6.68 -11.22
C ALA A 201 -15.86 -6.60 -12.32
N PHE A 202 -17.14 -6.56 -11.91
CA PHE A 202 -18.23 -6.89 -12.83
C PHE A 202 -19.39 -5.88 -12.90
N SER A 203 -19.45 -4.86 -12.03
CA SER A 203 -20.55 -3.88 -12.08
C SER A 203 -20.40 -2.86 -13.21
N GLY A 204 -19.18 -2.63 -13.70
CA GLY A 204 -18.91 -1.54 -14.64
C GLY A 204 -18.94 -0.16 -13.98
N GLU A 205 -18.95 -0.10 -12.64
CA GLU A 205 -19.03 1.15 -11.89
C GLU A 205 -17.63 1.64 -11.45
N ALA A 206 -17.46 2.94 -11.37
CA ALA A 206 -16.34 3.58 -10.69
C ALA A 206 -16.76 3.99 -9.26
N PRO A 207 -15.80 4.19 -8.34
CA PRO A 207 -16.09 4.73 -7.01
C PRO A 207 -16.73 6.11 -7.09
N GLU A 208 -17.57 6.45 -6.09
CA GLU A 208 -18.15 7.79 -5.96
C GLU A 208 -17.06 8.84 -5.73
N PHE A 209 -17.18 9.97 -6.46
CA PHE A 209 -16.25 11.08 -6.28
C PHE A 209 -16.63 11.91 -5.05
N PRO A 210 -15.69 12.21 -4.15
CA PRO A 210 -15.95 13.03 -2.98
C PRO A 210 -16.48 14.41 -3.34
N ALA A 211 -17.60 14.83 -2.73
CA ALA A 211 -18.19 16.15 -2.96
C ALA A 211 -17.26 17.31 -2.51
N SER A 212 -16.28 17.01 -1.64
CA SER A 212 -15.28 17.97 -1.15
C SER A 212 -14.24 18.38 -2.18
N LEU A 213 -14.10 17.64 -3.28
CA LEU A 213 -13.18 17.97 -4.36
C LEU A 213 -13.79 19.02 -5.30
N SER A 214 -12.91 19.91 -5.79
CA SER A 214 -13.24 20.84 -6.86
C SER A 214 -13.62 20.12 -8.16
N GLU A 215 -14.24 20.81 -9.10
CA GLU A 215 -14.55 20.26 -10.43
C GLU A 215 -13.28 19.81 -11.17
N ILE A 216 -12.15 20.51 -11.00
CA ILE A 216 -10.85 20.11 -11.57
C ILE A 216 -10.36 18.81 -10.90
N GLY A 217 -10.56 18.64 -9.60
CA GLY A 217 -10.23 17.41 -8.88
C GLY A 217 -11.10 16.23 -9.33
N LYS A 218 -12.40 16.45 -9.54
CA LYS A 218 -13.31 15.44 -10.09
C LYS A 218 -12.98 15.09 -11.54
N ASP A 219 -12.58 16.06 -12.35
CA ASP A 219 -12.12 15.81 -13.72
C ASP A 219 -10.86 14.94 -13.70
N PHE A 220 -9.88 15.23 -12.82
CA PHE A 220 -8.70 14.37 -12.63
C PHE A 220 -9.09 12.92 -12.28
N LEU A 221 -10.02 12.74 -11.33
CA LEU A 221 -10.54 11.41 -11.00
C LEU A 221 -11.17 10.71 -12.20
N SER A 222 -11.86 11.46 -13.06
CA SER A 222 -12.48 10.92 -14.28
C SER A 222 -11.46 10.36 -15.28
N LYS A 223 -10.20 10.85 -15.26
CA LYS A 223 -9.11 10.35 -16.10
C LYS A 223 -8.45 9.11 -15.50
N CYS A 224 -8.47 8.98 -14.17
CA CYS A 224 -7.91 7.83 -13.45
C CYS A 224 -8.87 6.63 -13.41
N LEU A 225 -10.16 6.88 -13.15
CA LEU A 225 -11.15 5.86 -12.77
C LEU A 225 -12.06 5.47 -13.96
N ARG A 226 -11.45 5.22 -15.14
CA ARG A 226 -12.13 4.59 -16.27
C ARG A 226 -12.13 3.08 -16.09
N VAL A 227 -13.28 2.43 -16.32
CA VAL A 227 -13.41 0.98 -16.20
C VAL A 227 -12.56 0.27 -17.26
N ASP A 228 -12.56 0.75 -18.51
CA ASP A 228 -11.65 0.27 -19.56
C ASP A 228 -10.23 0.83 -19.29
N PRO A 229 -9.23 -0.03 -19.05
CA PRO A 229 -7.86 0.41 -18.80
C PRO A 229 -7.24 1.21 -19.97
N ARG A 230 -7.73 1.02 -21.19
CA ARG A 230 -7.25 1.74 -22.39
C ARG A 230 -7.72 3.19 -22.47
N GLU A 231 -8.79 3.54 -21.73
CA GLU A 231 -9.31 4.91 -21.64
C GLU A 231 -8.68 5.71 -20.50
N ARG A 232 -7.88 5.06 -19.63
CA ARG A 232 -7.19 5.74 -18.54
C ARG A 232 -6.00 6.51 -19.08
N TRP A 233 -5.81 7.70 -18.56
CA TRP A 233 -4.63 8.47 -18.85
C TRP A 233 -3.38 7.78 -18.29
N THR A 234 -2.26 7.91 -18.97
CA THR A 234 -0.95 7.49 -18.47
C THR A 234 -0.48 8.41 -17.32
N ALA A 235 0.51 7.99 -16.54
CA ALA A 235 1.12 8.85 -15.53
C ALA A 235 1.71 10.12 -16.15
N GLU A 236 2.32 10.04 -17.33
CA GLU A 236 2.85 11.17 -18.08
C GLU A 236 1.75 12.17 -18.47
N GLU A 237 0.61 11.71 -18.97
CA GLU A 237 -0.54 12.56 -19.31
C GLU A 237 -1.12 13.24 -18.06
N LEU A 238 -1.26 12.49 -16.96
CA LEU A 238 -1.76 13.02 -15.69
C LEU A 238 -0.89 14.13 -15.11
N LEU A 239 0.45 14.09 -15.31
CA LEU A 239 1.34 15.18 -14.90
C LEU A 239 1.04 16.50 -15.59
N ARG A 240 0.41 16.47 -16.78
CA ARG A 240 -0.01 17.68 -17.52
C ARG A 240 -1.42 18.14 -17.13
N HIS A 241 -2.13 17.40 -16.29
CA HIS A 241 -3.50 17.75 -15.90
C HIS A 241 -3.52 19.03 -15.03
N PRO A 242 -4.46 19.96 -15.22
CA PRO A 242 -4.56 21.21 -14.45
C PRO A 242 -4.59 21.00 -12.93
N PHE A 243 -5.13 19.87 -12.46
CA PHE A 243 -5.13 19.51 -11.04
C PHE A 243 -3.72 19.42 -10.45
N LEU A 244 -2.71 19.04 -11.24
CA LEU A 244 -1.32 18.88 -10.80
C LEU A 244 -0.39 20.00 -11.25
N SER A 245 -0.76 20.79 -12.28
CA SER A 245 0.11 21.79 -12.88
C SER A 245 0.30 23.05 -12.00
N ASP A 246 -0.66 23.37 -11.14
CA ASP A 246 -0.64 24.56 -10.29
C ASP A 246 0.02 24.33 -8.91
N VAL A 247 0.64 23.16 -8.71
CA VAL A 247 1.43 22.90 -7.51
C VAL A 247 2.75 23.68 -7.63
N ARG A 248 2.73 24.96 -7.27
CA ARG A 248 3.95 25.73 -7.06
C ARG A 248 4.69 25.06 -5.89
N ASP A 249 6.02 24.93 -6.03
CA ASP A 249 6.90 24.62 -4.92
C ASP A 249 6.85 25.81 -3.93
N GLU A 250 5.75 25.93 -3.22
CA GLU A 250 5.72 26.78 -2.03
C GLU A 250 6.68 26.14 -1.03
N LYS A 251 7.91 26.64 -1.04
CA LYS A 251 8.82 26.48 0.09
C LYS A 251 7.98 26.77 1.32
N LEU A 252 7.87 25.80 2.22
CA LEU A 252 7.27 25.96 3.54
C LEU A 252 7.84 27.23 4.17
N ALA A 253 7.13 28.34 4.00
CA ALA A 253 7.36 29.55 4.75
C ALA A 253 6.69 29.33 6.10
N GLY A 254 7.49 29.08 7.11
CA GLY A 254 7.08 29.21 8.50
C GLY A 254 6.98 27.92 9.30
N ASP A 255 8.12 27.36 9.64
CA ASP A 255 8.35 26.95 11.02
C ASP A 255 9.68 27.57 11.46
N SER A 256 9.55 28.64 12.20
CA SER A 256 10.65 29.18 12.96
C SER A 256 10.96 28.19 14.08
N ASP A 257 11.90 27.30 13.81
CA ASP A 257 12.44 26.39 14.79
C ASP A 257 13.15 27.23 15.90
N SER A 258 12.50 27.28 17.03
CA SER A 258 13.15 27.56 18.29
C SER A 258 13.69 26.25 18.86
N PRO A 259 14.97 26.11 19.20
CA PRO A 259 15.60 24.81 19.51
C PRO A 259 15.29 24.26 20.92
N THR A 260 14.12 24.46 21.48
CA THR A 260 13.83 24.14 22.88
C THR A 260 12.68 23.16 23.14
N SER A 261 12.22 22.38 22.14
CA SER A 261 11.07 21.47 22.37
C SER A 261 11.33 19.97 22.13
N ILE A 262 12.56 19.50 22.32
CA ILE A 262 12.87 18.04 22.20
C ILE A 262 12.59 17.26 23.52
N LEU A 263 12.28 17.95 24.62
CA LEU A 263 12.13 17.28 25.94
C LEU A 263 10.71 17.05 26.44
N ASP A 264 9.67 17.42 25.71
CA ASP A 264 8.31 17.46 26.28
C ASP A 264 7.28 16.56 25.55
N ARG A 265 7.69 15.46 24.92
CA ARG A 265 6.76 14.44 24.38
C ARG A 265 6.90 13.07 25.03
N GLY A 266 6.99 13.06 26.34
CA GLY A 266 6.84 11.89 27.19
C GLY A 266 5.46 11.86 27.82
N ILE A 267 4.38 11.68 27.04
CA ILE A 267 3.09 11.32 27.60
C ILE A 267 2.59 10.06 26.90
N TRP A 268 2.68 8.99 27.63
CA TRP A 268 2.04 7.71 27.35
C TRP A 268 0.53 7.87 27.43
N SER A 269 -0.17 7.72 26.34
CA SER A 269 -1.56 7.30 26.37
C SER A 269 -1.67 5.99 25.58
N SER A 270 -1.93 4.94 26.33
CA SER A 270 -2.41 3.66 25.84
C SER A 270 -3.70 3.89 25.02
N VAL A 271 -3.60 3.73 23.71
CA VAL A 271 -4.77 3.63 22.83
C VAL A 271 -4.85 2.17 22.42
N GLU A 272 -5.97 1.56 22.73
CA GLU A 272 -6.33 0.20 22.32
C GLU A 272 -6.16 0.04 20.81
N GLU A 273 -5.38 -0.97 20.44
CA GLU A 273 -5.17 -1.39 19.06
C GLU A 273 -6.47 -1.96 18.48
N SER A 274 -7.15 -1.19 17.66
CA SER A 274 -8.03 -1.79 16.69
C SER A 274 -7.18 -2.22 15.50
N SER A 275 -6.82 -3.47 15.47
CA SER A 275 -6.13 -4.13 14.37
C SER A 275 -6.98 -4.10 13.10
N HIS A 276 -6.67 -3.20 12.17
CA HIS A 276 -7.04 -3.37 10.78
C HIS A 276 -6.02 -4.32 10.14
N ASP A 277 -6.28 -5.60 10.27
CA ASP A 277 -5.55 -6.65 9.55
C ASP A 277 -5.78 -6.48 8.05
N SER A 278 -4.73 -6.09 7.35
CA SER A 278 -4.67 -6.19 5.89
C SER A 278 -4.62 -7.66 5.52
N ILE A 279 -5.73 -8.20 5.02
CA ILE A 279 -5.84 -9.59 4.60
C ILE A 279 -5.16 -9.70 3.24
N GLU A 280 -3.94 -10.24 3.20
CA GLU A 280 -3.34 -10.72 1.95
C GLU A 280 -4.00 -12.06 1.59
N MET A 281 -4.93 -11.99 0.65
CA MET A 281 -5.54 -13.17 0.06
C MET A 281 -4.67 -13.64 -1.10
N ASN A 282 -4.34 -14.95 -1.15
CA ASN A 282 -3.76 -15.54 -2.33
C ASN A 282 -4.78 -15.44 -3.47
N PHE A 283 -4.42 -14.72 -4.54
CA PHE A 283 -5.31 -14.39 -5.64
C PHE A 283 -5.83 -15.64 -6.38
N GLU A 284 -5.06 -16.72 -6.46
CA GLU A 284 -5.51 -17.99 -7.07
C GLU A 284 -6.65 -18.65 -6.28
N GLU A 285 -6.57 -18.64 -4.95
CA GLU A 285 -7.67 -19.13 -4.10
C GLU A 285 -8.92 -18.27 -4.25
N PHE A 286 -8.73 -16.96 -4.38
CA PHE A 286 -9.83 -16.04 -4.61
C PHE A 286 -10.46 -16.22 -6.00
N TYR A 287 -9.67 -16.37 -7.05
CA TYR A 287 -10.15 -16.59 -8.42
C TYR A 287 -10.95 -17.89 -8.55
N GLU A 288 -10.51 -18.98 -7.93
CA GLU A 288 -11.25 -20.25 -7.88
C GLU A 288 -12.57 -20.12 -7.09
N LEU A 289 -12.60 -19.31 -6.02
CA LEU A 289 -13.83 -18.99 -5.28
C LEU A 289 -14.84 -18.22 -6.14
N CYS A 290 -14.38 -17.27 -6.94
CA CYS A 290 -15.26 -16.51 -7.85
C CYS A 290 -15.78 -17.36 -9.02
N LYS A 291 -14.98 -18.28 -9.53
CA LYS A 291 -15.36 -19.18 -10.63
C LYS A 291 -16.44 -20.18 -10.22
N ASN A 292 -16.39 -20.68 -9.00
CA ASN A 292 -17.30 -21.71 -8.49
C ASN A 292 -18.62 -21.16 -7.92
N SER A 293 -18.80 -19.86 -7.80
CA SER A 293 -19.95 -19.24 -7.11
C SER A 293 -21.18 -19.04 -8.00
N ARG A 294 -21.41 -19.89 -9.02
CA ARG A 294 -22.64 -19.80 -9.84
C ARG A 294 -23.91 -20.29 -9.16
N SER A 295 -23.82 -20.96 -8.02
CA SER A 295 -24.99 -21.34 -7.22
C SER A 295 -24.61 -21.86 -5.83
N GLU A 296 -24.43 -21.01 -4.84
CA GLU A 296 -24.70 -21.37 -3.45
C GLU A 296 -24.41 -20.18 -2.53
N LYS A 297 -25.26 -19.95 -1.53
CA LYS A 297 -25.05 -18.95 -0.47
C LYS A 297 -23.84 -19.37 0.36
N TRP A 298 -22.74 -18.62 0.24
CA TRP A 298 -21.54 -18.84 1.02
C TRP A 298 -21.59 -18.01 2.31
N ASP A 299 -21.47 -18.70 3.44
CA ASP A 299 -21.25 -18.06 4.73
C ASP A 299 -19.74 -17.80 4.90
N TRP A 300 -19.36 -16.55 4.73
CA TRP A 300 -17.95 -16.12 4.76
C TRP A 300 -17.37 -16.06 6.18
N THR A 301 -18.19 -16.02 7.21
CA THR A 301 -17.75 -15.84 8.59
C THR A 301 -17.07 -17.09 9.17
N GLU A 302 -17.50 -18.28 8.79
CA GLU A 302 -16.93 -19.52 9.34
C GLU A 302 -15.60 -19.94 8.70
N ARG A 303 -15.36 -19.62 7.40
CA ARG A 303 -14.11 -20.01 6.72
C ARG A 303 -12.93 -19.08 7.04
N TRP A 304 -13.18 -17.83 7.38
CA TRP A 304 -12.12 -16.88 7.74
C TRP A 304 -11.48 -17.18 9.10
N MET A 305 -12.23 -17.75 10.05
CA MET A 305 -11.68 -18.14 11.35
C MET A 305 -10.75 -19.36 11.30
N THR A 306 -10.89 -20.23 10.31
CA THR A 306 -10.07 -21.45 10.18
C THR A 306 -8.67 -21.19 9.61
N ILE A 307 -8.44 -20.08 8.95
CA ILE A 307 -7.12 -19.68 8.39
C ILE A 307 -6.27 -18.93 9.43
N ARG A 308 -6.87 -18.42 10.51
CA ARG A 308 -6.16 -17.68 11.57
C ARG A 308 -5.37 -18.57 12.53
N ASP A 309 -5.76 -19.80 12.71
CA ASP A 309 -5.09 -20.74 13.61
C ASP A 309 -4.22 -21.72 12.80
N GLY A 310 -3.03 -21.26 12.41
CA GLY A 310 -1.97 -22.08 11.81
C GLY A 310 -1.36 -23.06 12.79
N GLU A 311 -2.16 -23.83 13.53
CA GLU A 311 -1.74 -25.01 14.28
C GLU A 311 -2.56 -26.21 13.86
N SER A 312 -1.87 -27.12 13.17
CA SER A 312 -2.29 -28.43 12.80
C SER A 312 -2.90 -29.21 13.98
N ARG A 313 -4.19 -29.55 13.91
CA ARG A 313 -4.73 -30.73 14.55
C ARG A 313 -5.58 -31.50 13.55
N PHE A 314 -4.92 -32.24 12.70
CA PHE A 314 -5.50 -33.47 12.19
C PHE A 314 -5.56 -34.46 13.35
N ARG A 315 -6.72 -34.63 13.95
CA ARG A 315 -7.07 -35.83 14.71
C ARG A 315 -7.97 -36.64 13.82
N SER A 316 -7.42 -37.76 13.39
CA SER A 316 -8.11 -38.91 12.85
C SER A 316 -9.17 -39.40 13.84
N GLU A 317 -10.44 -39.28 13.48
CA GLU A 317 -11.49 -40.13 14.03
C GLU A 317 -11.88 -41.17 12.97
N GLU A 318 -11.03 -42.18 12.83
CA GLU A 318 -11.44 -43.52 12.44
C GLU A 318 -11.37 -44.36 13.70
N GLN A 319 -12.49 -44.88 14.10
CA GLN A 319 -12.76 -46.14 14.80
C GLN A 319 -13.93 -45.97 15.77
N SER A 320 -15.08 -46.43 15.34
CA SER A 320 -15.96 -47.23 16.21
C SER A 320 -17.31 -47.41 15.52
N PHE A 321 -17.40 -48.39 14.67
CA PHE A 321 -18.65 -49.12 14.40
C PHE A 321 -18.28 -50.58 14.08
N PHE A 322 -18.08 -51.34 15.13
CA PHE A 322 -18.31 -52.79 15.13
C PHE A 322 -18.65 -53.23 16.55
N LEU A 323 -19.71 -53.98 16.62
CA LEU A 323 -20.28 -54.78 17.73
C LEU A 323 -21.51 -54.15 18.37
N LEU A 324 -22.68 -54.64 17.92
CA LEU A 324 -23.54 -55.55 18.67
C LEU A 324 -24.81 -55.85 17.91
N SER A 325 -24.95 -57.18 17.67
CA SER A 325 -26.09 -58.07 17.40
C SER A 325 -26.92 -57.84 16.18
#